data_1165fdcd997a4f61ae3acd3b62a7e55a
#
_entry.id   1165fdcd997a4f61ae3acd3b62a7e55a
#
_cell.length_a   1.000
_cell.length_b   1.000
_cell.length_c   1.000
_cell.angle_alpha   90.00
_cell.angle_beta   90.00
_cell.angle_gamma   90.00
#
_symmetry.space_group_name_H-M   'P 1'
#
loop_
_entity.id
_entity.type
_entity.pdbx_description
1 polymer ?
#
loop_
_entity_poly.entity_id
_entity_poly.type
_entity_poly.pdbx_seq_one_letter_code
_entity_poly.pdbx_strand_id
1 'polypeptide(L)'
;MDIIKPYMILLQAHSVSAMLSQASGFALTILLVLFCFSVLSWAIMLRKWLTFRHISQQSQAFASFFRESARLSEVSSACAQYNGTPLSGIFSAGYQELNAQIQTQGAENPSHPVLTNRNIVGIQRALQRAAAAELSSLERNMSWLATTGSVTPFIGLLGTVWGIINAFQGLGMEKTASIQAVAPGIAEALYATAAGLFAAIPAVIGYNHFIGQIKNIASEMDDFSSEFLNLVERSFS
;
A
#
# COMPACT_ATOMS: atom_id res chain seq x y z
N MET A 1 -35.18 -17.32 17.54
CA MET A 1 -33.90 -16.68 17.95
C MET A 1 -33.56 -15.44 17.11
N ASP A 2 -34.36 -15.13 16.07
CA ASP A 2 -34.08 -14.01 15.12
C ASP A 2 -34.81 -12.68 15.42
N ILE A 3 -35.68 -12.65 16.41
CA ILE A 3 -36.44 -11.43 16.79
C ILE A 3 -35.59 -10.51 17.70
N ILE A 4 -34.54 -11.03 18.34
CA ILE A 4 -33.73 -10.25 19.32
C ILE A 4 -32.62 -9.44 18.62
N LYS A 5 -32.16 -9.84 17.45
CA LYS A 5 -31.08 -9.16 16.69
C LYS A 5 -31.37 -7.68 16.35
N PRO A 6 -32.58 -7.31 15.82
CA PRO A 6 -32.84 -5.92 15.46
C PRO A 6 -32.93 -5.02 16.69
N TYR A 7 -33.43 -5.52 17.84
CA TYR A 7 -33.50 -4.74 19.08
C TYR A 7 -32.11 -4.52 19.72
N MET A 8 -31.20 -5.49 19.62
CA MET A 8 -29.81 -5.31 20.08
C MET A 8 -29.06 -4.25 19.26
N ILE A 9 -29.25 -4.21 17.94
CA ILE A 9 -28.60 -3.20 17.07
C ILE A 9 -29.18 -1.81 17.37
N LEU A 10 -30.48 -1.68 17.59
CA LEU A 10 -31.13 -0.42 17.96
C LEU A 10 -30.70 0.06 19.37
N LEU A 11 -30.58 -0.81 20.35
CA LEU A 11 -30.06 -0.51 21.68
C LEU A 11 -28.58 -0.07 21.63
N GLN A 12 -27.75 -0.67 20.81
CA GLN A 12 -26.36 -0.26 20.61
C GLN A 12 -26.27 1.09 19.89
N ALA A 13 -27.09 1.34 18.87
CA ALA A 13 -27.12 2.63 18.17
C ALA A 13 -27.57 3.77 19.10
N HIS A 14 -28.56 3.55 19.98
CA HIS A 14 -28.96 4.53 20.98
C HIS A 14 -27.86 4.79 22.02
N SER A 15 -27.08 3.79 22.42
CA SER A 15 -25.97 3.97 23.34
C SER A 15 -24.85 4.81 22.74
N VAL A 16 -24.46 4.55 21.46
CA VAL A 16 -23.41 5.29 20.77
C VAL A 16 -23.82 6.76 20.53
N SER A 17 -25.05 7.02 20.11
CA SER A 17 -25.52 8.40 19.91
C SER A 17 -25.63 9.20 21.21
N ALA A 18 -26.09 8.56 22.30
CA ALA A 18 -26.14 9.17 23.63
C ALA A 18 -24.73 9.45 24.17
N MET A 19 -23.77 8.60 23.86
CA MET A 19 -22.36 8.79 24.23
C MET A 19 -21.72 9.94 23.46
N LEU A 20 -21.94 10.03 22.14
CA LEU A 20 -21.43 11.13 21.30
C LEU A 20 -22.02 12.48 21.72
N SER A 21 -23.26 12.52 22.21
CA SER A 21 -23.91 13.77 22.68
C SER A 21 -23.39 14.25 24.03
N GLN A 22 -22.80 13.38 24.85
CA GLN A 22 -22.21 13.70 26.15
C GLN A 22 -20.69 13.82 26.12
N ALA A 23 -20.05 13.43 25.00
CA ALA A 23 -18.61 13.46 24.84
C ALA A 23 -18.07 14.89 24.87
N SER A 24 -16.91 15.07 25.52
CA SER A 24 -16.22 16.35 25.51
C SER A 24 -15.79 16.73 24.09
N GLY A 25 -15.74 18.02 23.77
CA GLY A 25 -15.32 18.50 22.45
C GLY A 25 -13.92 17.94 22.03
N PHE A 26 -13.04 17.73 23.00
CA PHE A 26 -11.73 17.14 22.77
C PHE A 26 -11.81 15.65 22.37
N ALA A 27 -12.63 14.87 23.08
CA ALA A 27 -12.82 13.46 22.74
C ALA A 27 -13.47 13.27 21.36
N LEU A 28 -14.44 14.12 21.02
CA LEU A 28 -15.04 14.14 19.68
C LEU A 28 -13.98 14.43 18.61
N THR A 29 -13.05 15.36 18.85
CA THR A 29 -11.95 15.65 17.94
C THR A 29 -11.03 14.44 17.75
N ILE A 30 -10.66 13.76 18.84
CA ILE A 30 -9.86 12.52 18.79
C ILE A 30 -10.58 11.44 17.97
N LEU A 31 -11.84 11.18 18.24
CA LEU A 31 -12.63 10.18 17.53
C LEU A 31 -12.76 10.50 16.04
N LEU A 32 -12.95 11.77 15.69
CA LEU A 32 -13.01 12.22 14.29
C LEU A 32 -11.66 12.00 13.58
N VAL A 33 -10.55 12.34 14.22
CA VAL A 33 -9.20 12.10 13.67
C VAL A 33 -8.98 10.60 13.46
N LEU A 34 -9.30 9.75 14.44
CA LEU A 34 -9.16 8.30 14.32
C LEU A 34 -10.07 7.73 13.21
N PHE A 35 -11.28 8.26 13.08
CA PHE A 35 -12.19 7.88 12.01
C PHE A 35 -11.62 8.24 10.62
N CYS A 36 -11.05 9.44 10.46
CA CYS A 36 -10.39 9.83 9.21
C CYS A 36 -9.22 8.90 8.87
N PHE A 37 -8.36 8.57 9.84
CA PHE A 37 -7.26 7.61 9.65
C PHE A 37 -7.79 6.22 9.24
N SER A 38 -8.85 5.75 9.89
CA SER A 38 -9.49 4.47 9.56
C SER A 38 -10.01 4.45 8.13
N VAL A 39 -10.81 5.45 7.73
CA VAL A 39 -11.38 5.54 6.37
C VAL A 39 -10.27 5.60 5.30
N LEU A 40 -9.24 6.42 5.52
CA LEU A 40 -8.10 6.53 4.61
C LEU A 40 -7.37 5.19 4.47
N SER A 41 -7.14 4.47 5.58
CA SER A 41 -6.50 3.16 5.55
C SER A 41 -7.30 2.13 4.76
N TRP A 42 -8.62 2.07 4.97
CA TRP A 42 -9.48 1.17 4.21
C TRP A 42 -9.51 1.52 2.73
N ALA A 43 -9.55 2.81 2.37
CA ALA A 43 -9.49 3.25 0.99
C ALA A 43 -8.17 2.85 0.30
N ILE A 44 -7.02 3.02 1.00
CA ILE A 44 -5.71 2.61 0.49
C ILE A 44 -5.64 1.09 0.34
N MET A 45 -6.10 0.32 1.34
CA MET A 45 -6.08 -1.14 1.29
C MET A 45 -6.92 -1.68 0.14
N LEU A 46 -8.12 -1.16 -0.06
CA LEU A 46 -9.01 -1.58 -1.15
C LEU A 46 -8.39 -1.28 -2.52
N ARG A 47 -7.87 -0.06 -2.70
CA ARG A 47 -7.18 0.33 -3.93
C ARG A 47 -5.96 -0.56 -4.21
N LYS A 48 -5.12 -0.82 -3.20
CA LYS A 48 -3.94 -1.68 -3.33
C LYS A 48 -4.31 -3.11 -3.66
N TRP A 49 -5.32 -3.65 -3.00
CA TRP A 49 -5.79 -5.00 -3.27
C TRP A 49 -6.24 -5.19 -4.73
N LEU A 50 -7.02 -4.23 -5.27
CA LEU A 50 -7.43 -4.24 -6.67
C LEU A 50 -6.24 -4.11 -7.62
N THR A 51 -5.31 -3.19 -7.32
CA THR A 51 -4.10 -2.98 -8.13
C THR A 51 -3.22 -4.22 -8.17
N PHE A 52 -2.90 -4.83 -7.04
CA PHE A 52 -2.03 -6.01 -7.01
C PHE A 52 -2.68 -7.24 -7.64
N ARG A 53 -3.98 -7.41 -7.48
CA ARG A 53 -4.70 -8.48 -8.17
C ARG A 53 -4.61 -8.31 -9.70
N HIS A 54 -4.75 -7.11 -10.19
CA HIS A 54 -4.62 -6.81 -11.63
C HIS A 54 -3.18 -7.03 -12.12
N ILE A 55 -2.18 -6.51 -11.39
CA ILE A 55 -0.76 -6.68 -11.71
C ILE A 55 -0.40 -8.16 -11.79
N SER A 56 -0.75 -8.97 -10.80
CA SER A 56 -0.41 -10.40 -10.77
C SER A 56 -0.94 -11.14 -12.00
N GLN A 57 -2.17 -10.88 -12.41
CA GLN A 57 -2.77 -11.50 -13.60
C GLN A 57 -2.05 -11.06 -14.89
N GLN A 58 -1.81 -9.77 -15.03
CA GLN A 58 -1.16 -9.21 -16.21
C GLN A 58 0.31 -9.60 -16.31
N SER A 59 1.03 -9.66 -15.17
CA SER A 59 2.45 -10.07 -15.16
C SER A 59 2.63 -11.50 -15.62
N GLN A 60 1.79 -12.42 -15.16
CA GLN A 60 1.86 -13.82 -15.59
C GLN A 60 1.57 -13.96 -17.09
N ALA A 61 0.54 -13.27 -17.59
CA ALA A 61 0.20 -13.28 -19.01
C ALA A 61 1.33 -12.68 -19.87
N PHE A 62 1.94 -11.57 -19.42
CA PHE A 62 3.05 -10.94 -20.12
C PHE A 62 4.31 -11.83 -20.11
N ALA A 63 4.67 -12.40 -18.96
CA ALA A 63 5.84 -13.27 -18.85
C ALA A 63 5.72 -14.54 -19.72
N SER A 64 4.52 -15.16 -19.77
CA SER A 64 4.29 -16.29 -20.67
C SER A 64 4.40 -15.89 -22.13
N PHE A 65 3.79 -14.76 -22.52
CA PHE A 65 3.89 -14.23 -23.88
C PHE A 65 5.34 -13.90 -24.27
N PHE A 66 6.12 -13.29 -23.35
CA PHE A 66 7.54 -13.01 -23.58
C PHE A 66 8.36 -14.29 -23.85
N ARG A 67 8.12 -15.36 -23.08
CA ARG A 67 8.84 -16.64 -23.25
C ARG A 67 8.46 -17.41 -24.51
N GLU A 68 7.22 -17.25 -24.97
CA GLU A 68 6.72 -17.90 -26.19
C GLU A 68 7.10 -17.12 -27.46
N SER A 69 7.41 -15.83 -27.34
CA SER A 69 7.72 -14.97 -28.48
C SER A 69 9.11 -15.25 -29.03
N ALA A 70 9.20 -15.42 -30.33
CA ALA A 70 10.46 -15.66 -31.02
C ALA A 70 11.30 -14.39 -31.25
N ARG A 71 10.66 -13.20 -31.19
CA ARG A 71 11.28 -11.90 -31.49
C ARG A 71 10.88 -10.83 -30.51
N LEU A 72 11.87 -10.05 -30.05
CA LEU A 72 11.63 -8.90 -29.14
C LEU A 72 10.72 -7.82 -29.76
N SER A 73 10.72 -7.69 -31.10
CA SER A 73 9.84 -6.72 -31.78
C SER A 73 8.34 -7.09 -31.67
N GLU A 74 8.01 -8.37 -31.62
CA GLU A 74 6.64 -8.85 -31.39
C GLU A 74 6.18 -8.50 -29.98
N VAL A 75 7.04 -8.73 -28.99
CA VAL A 75 6.76 -8.35 -27.61
C VAL A 75 6.59 -6.83 -27.46
N SER A 76 7.43 -6.05 -28.16
CA SER A 76 7.32 -4.59 -28.16
C SER A 76 5.98 -4.09 -28.69
N SER A 77 5.47 -4.69 -29.76
CA SER A 77 4.16 -4.32 -30.32
C SER A 77 2.99 -4.69 -29.41
N ALA A 78 3.15 -5.77 -28.63
CA ALA A 78 2.13 -6.24 -27.69
C ALA A 78 2.18 -5.53 -26.32
N CYS A 79 3.28 -4.84 -25.97
CA CYS A 79 3.42 -4.13 -24.68
C CYS A 79 2.26 -3.19 -24.39
N ALA A 80 1.68 -2.54 -25.41
CA ALA A 80 0.52 -1.65 -25.24
C ALA A 80 -0.73 -2.35 -24.67
N GLN A 81 -0.86 -3.66 -24.87
CA GLN A 81 -1.97 -4.46 -24.36
C GLN A 81 -1.77 -4.82 -22.87
N TYR A 82 -0.52 -4.78 -22.37
CA TYR A 82 -0.13 -5.16 -21.01
C TYR A 82 0.32 -3.95 -20.17
N ASN A 83 -0.24 -2.77 -20.41
CA ASN A 83 0.13 -1.51 -19.71
C ASN A 83 -0.10 -1.52 -18.19
N GLY A 84 -0.68 -2.58 -17.65
CA GLY A 84 -0.99 -2.71 -16.21
C GLY A 84 0.08 -3.45 -15.39
N THR A 85 1.17 -3.94 -16.03
CA THR A 85 2.21 -4.71 -15.33
C THR A 85 3.56 -3.99 -15.32
N PRO A 86 4.31 -4.03 -14.19
CA PRO A 86 5.68 -3.52 -14.11
C PRO A 86 6.61 -4.17 -15.13
N LEU A 87 6.39 -5.44 -15.50
CA LEU A 87 7.23 -6.16 -16.44
C LEU A 87 7.22 -5.54 -17.85
N SER A 88 6.07 -5.03 -18.29
CA SER A 88 5.97 -4.33 -19.59
C SER A 88 6.75 -3.01 -19.61
N GLY A 89 6.74 -2.28 -18.46
CA GLY A 89 7.52 -1.07 -18.28
C GLY A 89 9.02 -1.34 -18.33
N ILE A 90 9.48 -2.37 -17.64
CA ILE A 90 10.89 -2.82 -17.65
C ILE A 90 11.31 -3.28 -19.04
N PHE A 91 10.49 -4.10 -19.68
CA PHE A 91 10.74 -4.53 -21.06
C PHE A 91 10.88 -3.35 -22.01
N SER A 92 9.95 -2.40 -21.97
CA SER A 92 9.95 -1.21 -22.81
C SER A 92 11.23 -0.39 -22.65
N ALA A 93 11.69 -0.18 -21.42
CA ALA A 93 12.93 0.54 -21.12
C ALA A 93 14.17 -0.21 -21.64
N GLY A 94 14.25 -1.52 -21.42
CA GLY A 94 15.34 -2.36 -21.93
C GLY A 94 15.38 -2.41 -23.43
N TYR A 95 14.23 -2.56 -24.09
CA TYR A 95 14.12 -2.62 -25.54
C TYR A 95 14.45 -1.27 -26.23
N GLN A 96 14.04 -0.15 -25.62
CA GLN A 96 14.43 1.18 -26.11
C GLN A 96 15.94 1.40 -26.03
N GLU A 97 16.57 1.02 -24.93
CA GLU A 97 18.01 1.14 -24.75
C GLU A 97 18.76 0.23 -25.75
N LEU A 98 18.29 -1.03 -25.94
CA LEU A 98 18.83 -1.96 -26.91
C LEU A 98 18.81 -1.37 -28.33
N ASN A 99 17.65 -0.82 -28.75
CA ASN A 99 17.52 -0.20 -30.07
C ASN A 99 18.42 1.03 -30.24
N ALA A 100 18.52 1.89 -29.19
CA ALA A 100 19.40 3.05 -29.23
C ALA A 100 20.88 2.64 -29.43
N GLN A 101 21.31 1.56 -28.76
CA GLN A 101 22.67 1.06 -28.89
C GLN A 101 22.94 0.41 -30.24
N ILE A 102 21.99 -0.34 -30.79
CA ILE A 102 22.08 -0.92 -32.11
C ILE A 102 22.18 0.20 -33.18
N GLN A 103 21.37 1.24 -33.08
CA GLN A 103 21.42 2.39 -34.00
C GLN A 103 22.77 3.12 -33.95
N THR A 104 23.32 3.31 -32.74
CA THR A 104 24.61 3.98 -32.56
C THR A 104 25.75 3.15 -33.17
N GLN A 105 25.73 1.82 -33.02
CA GLN A 105 26.73 0.92 -33.59
C GLN A 105 26.56 0.70 -35.09
N GLY A 106 25.31 0.64 -35.60
CA GLY A 106 25.04 0.53 -37.04
C GLY A 106 25.56 1.72 -37.83
N ALA A 107 25.74 2.88 -37.20
CA ALA A 107 26.40 4.04 -37.78
C ALA A 107 27.94 3.84 -37.88
N GLU A 108 28.54 3.06 -36.98
CA GLU A 108 29.99 2.82 -36.94
C GLU A 108 30.40 1.55 -37.71
N ASN A 109 29.54 0.51 -37.78
CA ASN A 109 29.86 -0.76 -38.43
C ASN A 109 28.60 -1.42 -39.05
N PRO A 110 28.30 -1.21 -40.34
CA PRO A 110 27.04 -1.65 -40.97
C PRO A 110 26.88 -3.18 -41.11
N SER A 111 27.97 -3.97 -40.98
CA SER A 111 27.94 -5.38 -41.39
C SER A 111 27.46 -6.36 -40.33
N HIS A 112 27.72 -6.15 -39.05
CA HIS A 112 27.22 -6.96 -37.91
C HIS A 112 27.26 -6.14 -36.61
N PRO A 113 26.11 -5.81 -36.00
CA PRO A 113 26.10 -5.18 -34.67
C PRO A 113 26.47 -6.24 -33.63
N VAL A 114 27.73 -6.25 -33.21
CA VAL A 114 28.20 -7.09 -32.11
C VAL A 114 28.04 -6.30 -30.81
N LEU A 115 27.16 -6.73 -29.92
CA LEU A 115 27.01 -6.07 -28.62
C LEU A 115 28.26 -6.29 -27.76
N THR A 116 28.92 -5.20 -27.42
CA THR A 116 30.05 -5.19 -26.50
C THR A 116 29.56 -5.29 -25.06
N ASN A 117 30.38 -5.80 -24.14
CA ASN A 117 30.07 -5.79 -22.70
C ASN A 117 29.61 -4.41 -22.15
N ARG A 118 30.11 -3.32 -22.77
CA ARG A 118 29.70 -1.95 -22.44
C ARG A 118 28.22 -1.69 -22.74
N ASN A 119 27.69 -2.26 -23.80
CA ASN A 119 26.30 -2.12 -24.24
C ASN A 119 25.38 -2.90 -23.31
N ILE A 120 25.78 -4.11 -22.93
CA ILE A 120 25.02 -4.95 -21.97
C ILE A 120 24.87 -4.24 -20.62
N VAL A 121 25.95 -3.65 -20.12
CA VAL A 121 25.92 -2.83 -18.90
C VAL A 121 24.97 -1.62 -19.03
N GLY A 122 24.91 -1.01 -20.23
CA GLY A 122 23.95 0.08 -20.52
C GLY A 122 22.51 -0.38 -20.39
N ILE A 123 22.17 -1.51 -21.02
CA ILE A 123 20.84 -2.11 -20.98
C ILE A 123 20.49 -2.53 -19.55
N GLN A 124 21.41 -3.17 -18.83
CA GLN A 124 21.21 -3.55 -17.43
C GLN A 124 20.86 -2.35 -16.55
N ARG A 125 21.57 -1.23 -16.72
CA ARG A 125 21.24 0.01 -15.98
C ARG A 125 19.87 0.58 -16.35
N ALA A 126 19.44 0.46 -17.60
CA ALA A 126 18.10 0.89 -18.02
C ALA A 126 17.00 0.03 -17.35
N LEU A 127 17.17 -1.29 -17.35
CA LEU A 127 16.27 -2.23 -16.67
C LEU A 127 16.20 -1.93 -15.17
N GLN A 128 17.34 -1.75 -14.50
CA GLN A 128 17.38 -1.42 -13.06
C GLN A 128 16.70 -0.09 -12.73
N ARG A 129 16.88 0.95 -13.55
CA ARG A 129 16.19 2.24 -13.36
C ARG A 129 14.68 2.08 -13.53
N ALA A 130 14.24 1.32 -14.53
CA ALA A 130 12.82 1.05 -14.74
C ALA A 130 12.23 0.25 -13.57
N ALA A 131 12.91 -0.81 -13.13
CA ALA A 131 12.49 -1.61 -11.98
C ALA A 131 12.37 -0.77 -10.70
N ALA A 132 13.35 0.12 -10.43
CA ALA A 132 13.29 1.02 -9.28
C ALA A 132 12.13 2.03 -9.35
N ALA A 133 11.81 2.54 -10.55
CA ALA A 133 10.66 3.42 -10.77
C ALA A 133 9.33 2.71 -10.53
N GLU A 134 9.19 1.50 -11.04
CA GLU A 134 8.00 0.66 -10.83
C GLU A 134 7.83 0.29 -9.35
N LEU A 135 8.93 -0.10 -8.68
CA LEU A 135 8.93 -0.41 -7.25
C LEU A 135 8.45 0.80 -6.42
N SER A 136 9.01 1.99 -6.70
CA SER A 136 8.58 3.23 -6.04
C SER A 136 7.09 3.52 -6.25
N SER A 137 6.55 3.24 -7.45
CA SER A 137 5.11 3.36 -7.73
C SER A 137 4.28 2.36 -6.92
N LEU A 138 4.76 1.13 -6.75
CA LEU A 138 4.10 0.11 -5.95
C LEU A 138 4.11 0.46 -4.46
N GLU A 139 5.17 1.08 -3.95
CA GLU A 139 5.31 1.50 -2.55
C GLU A 139 4.52 2.77 -2.21
N ARG A 140 4.07 3.51 -3.20
CA ARG A 140 3.33 4.75 -2.99
C ARG A 140 2.13 4.54 -2.06
N ASN A 141 1.97 5.42 -1.09
CA ASN A 141 0.95 5.41 -0.03
C ASN A 141 1.08 4.27 1.02
N MET A 142 2.11 3.41 0.95
CA MET A 142 2.33 2.41 1.98
C MET A 142 2.71 3.05 3.32
N SER A 143 3.43 4.18 3.29
CA SER A 143 3.80 4.94 4.48
C SER A 143 2.57 5.41 5.29
N TRP A 144 1.44 5.70 4.65
CA TRP A 144 0.20 6.05 5.36
C TRP A 144 -0.36 4.89 6.19
N LEU A 145 -0.32 3.66 5.67
CA LEU A 145 -0.74 2.47 6.43
C LEU A 145 0.18 2.24 7.63
N ALA A 146 1.50 2.37 7.42
CA ALA A 146 2.49 2.26 8.50
C ALA A 146 2.25 3.32 9.58
N THR A 147 2.04 4.58 9.17
CA THR A 147 1.76 5.70 10.10
C THR A 147 0.45 5.48 10.85
N THR A 148 -0.62 5.06 10.17
CA THR A 148 -1.88 4.74 10.84
C THR A 148 -1.68 3.66 11.88
N GLY A 149 -1.03 2.55 11.53
CA GLY A 149 -0.78 1.44 12.45
C GLY A 149 0.06 1.82 13.68
N SER A 150 1.03 2.72 13.51
CA SER A 150 1.93 3.12 14.59
C SER A 150 1.39 4.30 15.43
N VAL A 151 0.66 5.24 14.85
CA VAL A 151 0.28 6.49 15.51
C VAL A 151 -1.10 6.42 16.17
N THR A 152 -2.07 5.74 15.55
CA THR A 152 -3.45 5.75 16.05
C THR A 152 -3.63 5.14 17.44
N PRO A 153 -2.85 4.11 17.89
CA PRO A 153 -2.91 3.65 19.29
C PRO A 153 -2.51 4.74 20.28
N PHE A 154 -1.50 5.56 19.94
CA PHE A 154 -1.06 6.65 20.80
C PHE A 154 -2.06 7.81 20.83
N ILE A 155 -2.74 8.08 19.71
CA ILE A 155 -3.86 9.05 19.71
C ILE A 155 -4.99 8.55 20.61
N GLY A 156 -5.31 7.24 20.56
CA GLY A 156 -6.29 6.63 21.46
C GLY A 156 -5.85 6.73 22.93
N LEU A 157 -4.58 6.46 23.23
CA LEU A 157 -4.02 6.59 24.56
C LEU A 157 -4.07 8.04 25.06
N LEU A 158 -3.77 9.02 24.21
CA LEU A 158 -3.93 10.43 24.53
C LEU A 158 -5.37 10.74 24.93
N GLY A 159 -6.35 10.14 24.25
CA GLY A 159 -7.77 10.25 24.62
C GLY A 159 -8.06 9.71 26.00
N THR A 160 -7.47 8.58 26.40
CA THR A 160 -7.67 8.06 27.77
C THR A 160 -7.06 8.96 28.83
N VAL A 161 -5.85 9.43 28.62
CA VAL A 161 -5.20 10.33 29.59
C VAL A 161 -6.03 11.59 29.80
N TRP A 162 -6.50 12.20 28.71
CA TRP A 162 -7.34 13.39 28.79
C TRP A 162 -8.69 13.14 29.45
N GLY A 163 -9.38 12.05 29.10
CA GLY A 163 -10.67 11.69 29.67
C GLY A 163 -10.60 11.41 31.18
N ILE A 164 -9.52 10.75 31.63
CA ILE A 164 -9.28 10.50 33.05
C ILE A 164 -9.01 11.82 33.79
N ILE A 165 -8.20 12.72 33.24
CA ILE A 165 -7.94 14.05 33.82
C ILE A 165 -9.26 14.80 34.00
N ASN A 166 -10.12 14.85 32.99
CA ASN A 166 -11.41 15.52 33.05
C ASN A 166 -12.35 14.88 34.09
N ALA A 167 -12.36 13.55 34.16
CA ALA A 167 -13.16 12.83 35.16
C ALA A 167 -12.78 13.22 36.61
N PHE A 168 -11.48 13.28 36.89
CA PHE A 168 -10.98 13.68 38.22
C PHE A 168 -11.16 15.18 38.51
N GLN A 169 -11.05 16.05 37.50
CA GLN A 169 -11.35 17.47 37.65
C GLN A 169 -12.83 17.69 38.02
N GLY A 170 -13.77 16.97 37.39
CA GLY A 170 -15.18 17.00 37.71
C GLY A 170 -15.46 16.57 39.17
N LEU A 171 -14.76 15.53 39.64
CA LEU A 171 -14.89 15.07 41.01
C LEU A 171 -14.46 16.11 42.06
N GLY A 172 -13.40 16.89 41.72
CA GLY A 172 -12.91 17.95 42.61
C GLY A 172 -13.86 19.15 42.77
N MET A 173 -14.85 19.31 41.89
CA MET A 173 -15.84 20.39 41.92
C MET A 173 -17.13 19.99 42.64
N GLU A 174 -17.36 18.71 42.91
CA GLU A 174 -18.54 18.21 43.59
C GLU A 174 -18.32 18.08 45.11
N LYS A 175 -19.35 18.39 45.89
CA LYS A 175 -19.29 18.33 47.37
C LYS A 175 -19.21 16.91 47.92
N THR A 176 -19.58 15.89 47.14
CA THR A 176 -19.53 14.47 47.50
C THR A 176 -18.87 13.68 46.41
N ALA A 177 -17.72 13.06 46.73
CA ALA A 177 -17.02 12.16 45.82
C ALA A 177 -17.87 10.91 45.57
N SER A 178 -18.37 10.72 44.34
CA SER A 178 -19.11 9.52 43.97
C SER A 178 -18.55 8.90 42.72
N ILE A 179 -18.57 7.56 42.63
CA ILE A 179 -18.15 6.80 41.41
C ILE A 179 -19.02 7.19 40.21
N GLN A 180 -20.29 7.54 40.46
CA GLN A 180 -21.21 7.95 39.40
C GLN A 180 -20.79 9.24 38.69
N ALA A 181 -20.06 10.13 39.36
CA ALA A 181 -19.55 11.37 38.79
C ALA A 181 -18.38 11.12 37.81
N VAL A 182 -17.54 10.10 38.02
CA VAL A 182 -16.35 9.83 37.21
C VAL A 182 -16.56 8.74 36.12
N ALA A 183 -17.56 7.87 36.34
CA ALA A 183 -17.79 6.72 35.45
C ALA A 183 -17.99 7.11 33.97
N PRO A 184 -18.75 8.17 33.61
CA PRO A 184 -18.92 8.58 32.21
C PRO A 184 -17.60 9.01 31.58
N GLY A 185 -16.75 9.79 32.24
CA GLY A 185 -15.48 10.26 31.74
C GLY A 185 -14.46 9.11 31.54
N ILE A 186 -14.48 8.13 32.46
CA ILE A 186 -13.64 6.92 32.31
C ILE A 186 -14.13 6.08 31.12
N ALA A 187 -15.44 5.91 30.96
CA ALA A 187 -16.00 5.19 29.82
C ALA A 187 -15.61 5.85 28.48
N GLU A 188 -15.77 7.17 28.37
CA GLU A 188 -15.37 7.98 27.22
C GLU A 188 -13.88 7.79 26.90
N ALA A 189 -13.02 7.81 27.90
CA ALA A 189 -11.60 7.57 27.78
C ALA A 189 -11.30 6.19 27.15
N LEU A 190 -11.90 5.13 27.66
CA LEU A 190 -11.70 3.76 27.15
C LEU A 190 -12.16 3.59 25.71
N TYR A 191 -13.23 4.28 25.28
CA TYR A 191 -13.67 4.26 23.89
C TYR A 191 -12.65 4.90 22.93
N ALA A 192 -11.98 5.96 23.35
CA ALA A 192 -10.93 6.57 22.53
C ALA A 192 -9.78 5.57 22.24
N THR A 193 -9.34 4.83 23.26
CA THR A 193 -8.31 3.79 23.04
C THR A 193 -8.82 2.64 22.17
N ALA A 194 -10.04 2.16 22.41
CA ALA A 194 -10.63 1.12 21.59
C ALA A 194 -10.72 1.54 20.11
N ALA A 195 -11.13 2.78 19.83
CA ALA A 195 -11.17 3.35 18.49
C ALA A 195 -9.78 3.45 17.85
N GLY A 196 -8.76 3.86 18.63
CA GLY A 196 -7.36 3.90 18.18
C GLY A 196 -6.83 2.53 17.75
N LEU A 197 -7.10 1.50 18.55
CA LEU A 197 -6.72 0.11 18.22
C LEU A 197 -7.52 -0.43 17.04
N PHE A 198 -8.81 -0.12 16.95
CA PHE A 198 -9.65 -0.52 15.83
C PHE A 198 -9.17 0.05 14.49
N ALA A 199 -8.63 1.27 14.47
CA ALA A 199 -8.02 1.86 13.30
C ALA A 199 -6.63 1.26 12.99
N ALA A 200 -5.82 0.98 14.02
CA ALA A 200 -4.45 0.50 13.90
C ALA A 200 -4.35 -0.94 13.37
N ILE A 201 -5.12 -1.85 13.94
CA ILE A 201 -4.97 -3.30 13.68
C ILE A 201 -5.14 -3.64 12.18
N PRO A 202 -6.21 -3.21 11.48
CA PRO A 202 -6.35 -3.46 10.06
C PRO A 202 -5.23 -2.82 9.23
N ALA A 203 -4.79 -1.61 9.60
CA ALA A 203 -3.74 -0.89 8.90
C ALA A 203 -2.39 -1.64 8.95
N VAL A 204 -2.02 -2.19 10.11
CA VAL A 204 -0.80 -3.00 10.29
C VAL A 204 -0.90 -4.30 9.48
N ILE A 205 -2.03 -4.99 9.55
CA ILE A 205 -2.25 -6.23 8.79
C ILE A 205 -2.14 -5.96 7.28
N GLY A 206 -2.82 -4.92 6.80
CA GLY A 206 -2.79 -4.52 5.40
C GLY A 206 -1.38 -4.11 4.94
N TYR A 207 -0.67 -3.32 5.74
CA TYR A 207 0.71 -2.93 5.46
C TYR A 207 1.63 -4.15 5.29
N ASN A 208 1.62 -5.07 6.24
CA ASN A 208 2.48 -6.27 6.21
C ASN A 208 2.15 -7.17 5.01
N HIS A 209 0.86 -7.33 4.71
CA HIS A 209 0.42 -8.10 3.55
C HIS A 209 0.92 -7.49 2.23
N PHE A 210 0.74 -6.19 2.03
CA PHE A 210 1.14 -5.53 0.78
C PHE A 210 2.66 -5.40 0.63
N ILE A 211 3.41 -5.21 1.71
CA ILE A 211 4.88 -5.23 1.66
C ILE A 211 5.38 -6.61 1.21
N GLY A 212 4.75 -7.69 1.66
CA GLY A 212 5.05 -9.04 1.18
C GLY A 212 4.81 -9.18 -0.33
N GLN A 213 3.68 -8.68 -0.82
CA GLN A 213 3.39 -8.70 -2.26
C GLN A 213 4.35 -7.85 -3.09
N ILE A 214 4.72 -6.66 -2.60
CA ILE A 214 5.71 -5.79 -3.26
C ILE A 214 7.06 -6.51 -3.39
N LYS A 215 7.52 -7.20 -2.36
CA LYS A 215 8.76 -7.98 -2.41
C LYS A 215 8.71 -9.11 -3.44
N ASN A 216 7.59 -9.80 -3.55
CA ASN A 216 7.42 -10.85 -4.56
C ASN A 216 7.47 -10.27 -5.98
N ILE A 217 6.76 -9.15 -6.23
CA ILE A 217 6.78 -8.48 -7.52
C ILE A 217 8.19 -7.95 -7.84
N ALA A 218 8.94 -7.43 -6.85
CA ALA A 218 10.32 -6.99 -7.04
C ALA A 218 11.22 -8.15 -7.48
N SER A 219 11.08 -9.34 -6.86
CA SER A 219 11.80 -10.55 -7.28
C SER A 219 11.43 -10.96 -8.71
N GLU A 220 10.14 -10.91 -9.08
CA GLU A 220 9.70 -11.20 -10.45
C GLU A 220 10.29 -10.22 -11.48
N MET A 221 10.43 -8.93 -11.12
CA MET A 221 11.08 -7.92 -11.95
C MET A 221 12.58 -8.18 -12.14
N ASP A 222 13.28 -8.61 -11.09
CA ASP A 222 14.71 -8.94 -11.16
C ASP A 222 14.95 -10.20 -12.00
N ASP A 223 14.11 -11.23 -11.83
CA ASP A 223 14.16 -12.47 -12.61
C ASP A 223 13.89 -12.16 -14.09
N PHE A 224 12.87 -11.37 -14.38
CA PHE A 224 12.54 -10.94 -15.75
C PHE A 224 13.67 -10.11 -16.38
N SER A 225 14.28 -9.20 -15.62
CA SER A 225 15.42 -8.40 -16.11
C SER A 225 16.61 -9.28 -16.50
N SER A 226 16.88 -10.30 -15.69
CA SER A 226 17.94 -11.29 -15.98
C SER A 226 17.60 -12.14 -17.20
N GLU A 227 16.34 -12.57 -17.35
CA GLU A 227 15.86 -13.33 -18.50
C GLU A 227 15.96 -12.50 -19.80
N PHE A 228 15.60 -11.22 -19.74
CA PHE A 228 15.76 -10.29 -20.87
C PHE A 228 17.23 -10.13 -21.28
N LEU A 229 18.15 -9.92 -20.33
CA LEU A 229 19.58 -9.78 -20.61
C LEU A 229 20.15 -11.04 -21.24
N ASN A 230 19.84 -12.23 -20.72
CA ASN A 230 20.27 -13.50 -21.27
C ASN A 230 19.78 -13.69 -22.73
N LEU A 231 18.53 -13.26 -23.00
CA LEU A 231 17.99 -13.33 -24.37
C LEU A 231 18.70 -12.37 -25.30
N VAL A 232 19.03 -11.16 -24.87
CA VAL A 232 19.79 -10.18 -25.62
C VAL A 232 21.21 -10.71 -25.90
N GLU A 233 21.93 -11.19 -24.90
CA GLU A 233 23.27 -11.76 -25.05
C GLU A 233 23.27 -12.91 -26.06
N ARG A 234 22.32 -13.83 -25.99
CA ARG A 234 22.20 -14.96 -26.88
C ARG A 234 21.85 -14.57 -28.31
N SER A 235 21.11 -13.46 -28.49
CA SER A 235 20.68 -13.00 -29.83
C SER A 235 21.78 -12.25 -30.60
N PHE A 236 22.79 -11.73 -29.89
CA PHE A 236 23.86 -10.88 -30.45
C PHE A 236 25.27 -11.39 -30.15
N SER A 237 25.43 -12.61 -29.63
CA SER A 237 26.68 -13.37 -29.58
C SER A 237 26.87 -14.15 -30.85
#